data_a25314d5075de20b2d17f2d569f3f0ed
#
_entry.id   a25314d5075de20b2d17f2d569f3f0ed
#
_cell.length_a   1.000
_cell.length_b   1.000
_cell.length_c   1.000
_cell.angle_alpha   90.00
_cell.angle_beta   90.00
_cell.angle_gamma   90.00
#
_symmetry.space_group_name_H-M   'P 1'
#
loop_
_entity.id
_entity.type
_entity.pdbx_description
1 polymer ?
#
loop_
_entity_poly.entity_id
_entity_poly.type
_entity_poly.pdbx_seq_one_letter_code
_entity_poly.pdbx_strand_id
1 'polypeptide(L)'
;MRVLPLPEAAEPLLTPDLVWNGTVGDLAIDPARGDLQCRQALATAVLICLQTDRRVDPTELPECETNRGWPGDAFDLQPGDVPLGSKLWLLRRRALTEDITLEAEDHAREALQTLIDQGACVRVDVTAVRTPERARLDLDIALYGRDGSAVCQQSFAVLWDQMNAL
;
A
#
# COMPACT_ATOMS: atom_id res chain seq x y z
N MET A 1 7.69 -5.95 27.91
CA MET A 1 6.65 -5.10 28.55
C MET A 1 5.33 -5.66 28.06
N ARG A 2 4.49 -6.20 28.92
CA ARG A 2 3.22 -6.80 28.53
C ARG A 2 2.16 -5.71 28.57
N VAL A 3 1.71 -5.24 27.41
CA VAL A 3 0.58 -4.32 27.31
C VAL A 3 -0.69 -5.15 27.49
N LEU A 4 -1.37 -5.00 28.62
CA LEU A 4 -2.69 -5.60 28.82
C LEU A 4 -3.72 -4.65 28.23
N PRO A 5 -4.62 -5.11 27.35
CA PRO A 5 -5.74 -4.28 26.92
C PRO A 5 -6.60 -3.91 28.11
N LEU A 6 -7.04 -2.67 28.18
CA LEU A 6 -7.99 -2.23 29.19
C LEU A 6 -9.30 -3.02 28.99
N PRO A 7 -9.84 -3.67 30.02
CA PRO A 7 -11.03 -4.51 29.90
C PRO A 7 -12.32 -3.75 29.51
N GLU A 8 -12.25 -2.44 29.45
CA GLU A 8 -13.38 -1.54 29.14
C GLU A 8 -13.24 -0.86 27.76
N ALA A 9 -12.21 -1.15 26.98
CA ALA A 9 -12.12 -0.65 25.62
C ALA A 9 -13.12 -1.41 24.72
N ALA A 10 -14.39 -1.07 24.86
CA ALA A 10 -15.47 -1.58 24.01
C ALA A 10 -15.43 -0.95 22.59
N GLU A 11 -14.54 0.00 22.34
CA GLU A 11 -14.34 0.61 21.03
C GLU A 11 -13.22 -0.12 20.29
N PRO A 12 -13.42 -0.42 18.98
CA PRO A 12 -12.35 -0.96 18.19
C PRO A 12 -11.18 0.03 18.21
N LEU A 13 -9.96 -0.47 18.44
CA LEU A 13 -8.75 0.32 18.32
C LEU A 13 -8.69 0.86 16.90
N LEU A 14 -8.98 2.15 16.74
CA LEU A 14 -8.90 2.82 15.45
C LEU A 14 -7.42 3.06 15.13
N THR A 15 -6.99 2.59 13.97
CA THR A 15 -5.64 2.87 13.48
C THR A 15 -5.54 4.34 13.08
N PRO A 16 -4.46 5.06 13.43
CA PRO A 16 -4.23 6.43 12.96
C PRO A 16 -4.23 6.51 11.44
N ASP A 17 -4.79 7.59 10.90
CA ASP A 17 -4.78 7.85 9.48
C ASP A 17 -3.38 8.20 9.00
N LEU A 18 -2.92 7.54 7.94
CA LEU A 18 -1.72 7.91 7.21
C LEU A 18 -2.09 8.83 6.04
N VAL A 19 -1.35 9.91 5.88
CA VAL A 19 -1.44 10.78 4.72
C VAL A 19 -0.13 10.70 3.93
N TRP A 20 -0.25 10.64 2.61
CA TRP A 20 0.88 10.59 1.70
C TRP A 20 0.99 11.89 0.93
N ASN A 21 2.14 12.57 1.01
CA ASN A 21 2.38 13.84 0.33
C ASN A 21 3.08 13.71 -1.04
N GLY A 22 3.25 12.48 -1.51
CA GLY A 22 3.96 12.15 -2.74
C GLY A 22 5.40 11.70 -2.52
N THR A 23 5.98 11.93 -1.33
CA THR A 23 7.37 11.57 -1.00
C THR A 23 7.47 10.84 0.33
N VAL A 24 6.72 11.28 1.32
CA VAL A 24 6.77 10.76 2.69
C VAL A 24 5.35 10.51 3.20
N GLY A 25 5.17 9.40 3.93
CA GLY A 25 3.97 9.14 4.72
C GLY A 25 4.11 9.79 6.10
N ASP A 26 3.04 10.42 6.57
CA ASP A 26 2.96 11.02 7.89
C ASP A 26 1.61 10.71 8.54
N LEU A 27 1.52 10.86 9.85
CA LEU A 27 0.28 10.69 10.59
C LEU A 27 -0.60 11.93 10.48
N ALA A 28 -1.87 11.74 10.21
CA ALA A 28 -2.83 12.84 10.17
C ALA A 28 -3.14 13.33 11.59
N ILE A 29 -2.98 14.65 11.81
CA ILE A 29 -3.27 15.30 13.08
C ILE A 29 -4.55 16.13 12.93
N ASP A 30 -5.46 16.03 13.89
CA ASP A 30 -6.61 16.92 14.01
C ASP A 30 -6.15 18.28 14.54
N PRO A 31 -6.16 19.35 13.72
CA PRO A 31 -5.66 20.66 14.13
C PRO A 31 -6.49 21.29 15.26
N ALA A 32 -7.74 20.85 15.45
CA ALA A 32 -8.60 21.38 16.49
C ALA A 32 -8.34 20.75 17.86
N ARG A 33 -7.87 19.50 17.88
CA ARG A 33 -7.65 18.72 19.10
C ARG A 33 -6.18 18.44 19.39
N GLY A 34 -5.31 18.53 18.40
CA GLY A 34 -3.91 18.15 18.50
C GLY A 34 -3.71 16.62 18.64
N ASP A 35 -4.74 15.83 18.32
CA ASP A 35 -4.76 14.37 18.45
C ASP A 35 -4.67 13.73 17.06
N LEU A 36 -4.38 12.40 17.02
CA LEU A 36 -4.31 11.65 15.78
C LEU A 36 -5.73 11.46 15.20
N GLN A 37 -5.85 11.65 13.90
CA GLN A 37 -7.08 11.30 13.18
C GLN A 37 -7.16 9.80 12.96
N CYS A 38 -8.37 9.24 13.08
CA CYS A 38 -8.66 7.82 12.87
C CYS A 38 -9.98 7.67 12.10
N ARG A 39 -10.05 8.28 10.90
CA ARG A 39 -11.28 8.34 10.10
C ARG A 39 -11.19 7.56 8.79
N GLN A 40 -10.00 7.22 8.37
CA GLN A 40 -9.71 6.64 7.06
C GLN A 40 -8.89 5.34 7.17
N ALA A 41 -9.27 4.47 8.09
CA ALA A 41 -8.54 3.22 8.36
C ALA A 41 -8.33 2.37 7.09
N LEU A 42 -9.33 2.31 6.20
CA LEU A 42 -9.21 1.54 4.95
C LEU A 42 -8.24 2.21 3.97
N ALA A 43 -8.25 3.53 3.87
CA ALA A 43 -7.28 4.27 3.06
C ALA A 43 -5.84 4.08 3.57
N THR A 44 -5.66 4.10 4.88
CA THR A 44 -4.39 3.81 5.54
C THR A 44 -3.93 2.39 5.25
N ALA A 45 -4.82 1.40 5.32
CA ALA A 45 -4.50 0.02 4.98
C ALA A 45 -4.04 -0.14 3.52
N VAL A 46 -4.72 0.52 2.58
CA VAL A 46 -4.31 0.55 1.17
C VAL A 46 -2.91 1.14 1.01
N LEU A 47 -2.62 2.27 1.68
CA LEU A 47 -1.29 2.89 1.66
C LEU A 47 -0.21 1.94 2.18
N ILE A 48 -0.45 1.28 3.30
CA ILE A 48 0.48 0.32 3.89
C ILE A 48 0.74 -0.83 2.91
N CYS A 49 -0.31 -1.43 2.32
CA CYS A 49 -0.16 -2.51 1.37
C CYS A 49 0.65 -2.11 0.13
N LEU A 50 0.50 -0.89 -0.37
CA LEU A 50 1.13 -0.46 -1.61
C LEU A 50 2.52 0.14 -1.43
N GLN A 51 2.74 0.89 -0.35
CA GLN A 51 3.99 1.63 -0.13
C GLN A 51 5.03 0.85 0.69
N THR A 52 4.63 -0.26 1.31
CA THR A 52 5.58 -1.18 1.92
C THR A 52 6.20 -2.05 0.82
N ASP A 53 7.53 -2.13 0.76
CA ASP A 53 8.22 -2.99 -0.18
C ASP A 53 8.11 -4.45 0.29
N ARG A 54 7.52 -5.31 -0.53
CA ARG A 54 7.39 -6.75 -0.25
C ARG A 54 8.66 -7.49 -0.64
N ARG A 55 9.09 -8.43 0.20
CA ARG A 55 10.19 -9.33 -0.12
C ARG A 55 9.79 -10.27 -1.28
N VAL A 56 10.70 -10.44 -2.23
CA VAL A 56 10.49 -11.29 -3.41
C VAL A 56 11.42 -12.49 -3.41
N ASP A 57 11.09 -13.50 -4.23
CA ASP A 57 12.00 -14.61 -4.48
C ASP A 57 13.30 -14.08 -5.12
N PRO A 58 14.47 -14.61 -4.74
CA PRO A 58 15.74 -14.22 -5.35
C PRO A 58 15.76 -14.33 -6.88
N THR A 59 14.92 -15.18 -7.48
CA THR A 59 14.80 -15.34 -8.93
C THR A 59 14.03 -14.20 -9.62
N GLU A 60 13.20 -13.47 -8.86
CA GLU A 60 12.47 -12.30 -9.35
C GLU A 60 13.30 -11.00 -9.20
N LEU A 61 14.43 -11.08 -8.47
CA LEU A 61 15.24 -9.92 -8.16
C LEU A 61 16.06 -9.48 -9.38
N PRO A 62 15.98 -8.21 -9.81
CA PRO A 62 16.84 -7.70 -10.88
C PRO A 62 18.32 -7.77 -10.49
N GLU A 63 19.20 -7.90 -11.50
CA GLU A 63 20.64 -7.91 -11.28
C GLU A 63 21.11 -6.66 -10.52
N CYS A 64 21.98 -6.85 -9.55
CA CYS A 64 22.54 -5.80 -8.69
C CYS A 64 21.54 -5.11 -7.76
N GLU A 65 20.32 -5.63 -7.59
CA GLU A 65 19.36 -5.14 -6.61
C GLU A 65 19.47 -5.90 -5.27
N THR A 66 19.25 -5.16 -4.18
CA THR A 66 19.14 -5.76 -2.85
C THR A 66 17.67 -6.06 -2.57
N ASN A 67 17.37 -7.27 -2.15
CA ASN A 67 16.01 -7.65 -1.79
C ASN A 67 15.52 -6.79 -0.63
N ARG A 68 14.31 -6.26 -0.77
CA ARG A 68 13.65 -5.42 0.21
C ARG A 68 12.66 -6.26 1.01
N GLY A 69 11.91 -5.67 1.86
CA GLY A 69 10.86 -6.33 2.63
C GLY A 69 10.67 -5.67 3.98
N TRP A 70 9.47 -5.85 4.54
CA TRP A 70 9.19 -5.37 5.88
C TRP A 70 9.88 -6.27 6.93
N PRO A 71 10.67 -5.70 7.86
CA PRO A 71 11.39 -6.51 8.85
C PRO A 71 10.48 -7.36 9.73
N GLY A 72 9.23 -6.94 9.97
CA GLY A 72 8.26 -7.68 10.77
C GLY A 72 7.90 -9.06 10.20
N ASP A 73 7.97 -9.23 8.86
CA ASP A 73 7.72 -10.53 8.22
C ASP A 73 8.69 -11.62 8.70
N ALA A 74 9.89 -11.22 9.18
CA ALA A 74 10.87 -12.17 9.72
C ALA A 74 10.52 -12.69 11.12
N PHE A 75 9.62 -12.01 11.84
CA PHE A 75 9.29 -12.34 13.23
C PHE A 75 7.87 -12.87 13.41
N ASP A 76 6.92 -12.34 12.65
CA ASP A 76 5.48 -12.54 12.90
C ASP A 76 4.78 -13.42 11.85
N LEU A 77 5.41 -13.65 10.69
CA LEU A 77 4.80 -14.42 9.61
C LEU A 77 4.60 -15.88 10.01
N GLN A 78 3.36 -16.35 9.96
CA GLN A 78 3.02 -17.74 10.24
C GLN A 78 2.97 -18.57 8.94
N PRO A 79 3.08 -19.90 9.01
CA PRO A 79 2.91 -20.74 7.84
C PRO A 79 1.54 -20.53 7.18
N GLY A 80 1.55 -20.08 5.93
CA GLY A 80 0.35 -19.75 5.17
C GLY A 80 0.02 -18.26 5.09
N ASP A 81 0.70 -17.42 5.86
CA ASP A 81 0.55 -15.96 5.77
C ASP A 81 1.25 -15.42 4.52
N VAL A 82 0.76 -14.28 4.05
CA VAL A 82 1.35 -13.55 2.92
C VAL A 82 2.18 -12.38 3.44
N PRO A 83 3.43 -12.21 2.97
CA PRO A 83 4.25 -11.07 3.36
C PRO A 83 3.58 -9.74 3.06
N LEU A 84 3.78 -8.75 3.93
CA LEU A 84 3.20 -7.42 3.80
C LEU A 84 3.84 -6.64 2.66
N GLY A 85 3.02 -5.91 1.91
CA GLY A 85 3.46 -4.93 0.94
C GLY A 85 3.26 -5.32 -0.51
N SER A 86 3.88 -4.56 -1.41
CA SER A 86 3.75 -4.69 -2.85
C SER A 86 5.10 -4.92 -3.54
N LYS A 87 5.04 -5.46 -4.77
CA LYS A 87 6.21 -5.60 -5.65
C LYS A 87 6.43 -4.35 -6.54
N LEU A 88 5.70 -3.27 -6.33
CA LEU A 88 5.81 -2.04 -7.11
C LEU A 88 7.23 -1.45 -7.13
N TRP A 89 8.01 -1.70 -6.08
CA TRP A 89 9.39 -1.24 -6.01
C TRP A 89 10.31 -1.85 -7.08
N LEU A 90 9.99 -3.05 -7.60
CA LEU A 90 10.74 -3.67 -8.70
C LEU A 90 10.64 -2.90 -10.00
N LEU A 91 9.55 -2.15 -10.19
CA LEU A 91 9.26 -1.41 -11.41
C LEU A 91 9.98 -0.06 -11.46
N ARG A 92 10.40 0.49 -10.32
CA ARG A 92 10.92 1.87 -10.21
C ARG A 92 12.12 2.18 -11.12
N ARG A 93 12.91 1.18 -11.49
CA ARG A 93 14.10 1.34 -12.37
C ARG A 93 13.84 0.96 -13.82
N ARG A 94 12.65 0.57 -14.16
CA ARG A 94 12.29 0.15 -15.51
C ARG A 94 11.75 1.34 -16.30
N ALA A 95 11.93 1.31 -17.64
CA ALA A 95 11.35 2.32 -18.51
C ALA A 95 9.81 2.27 -18.45
N LEU A 96 9.17 3.43 -18.39
CA LEU A 96 7.72 3.54 -18.27
C LEU A 96 7.01 3.20 -19.60
N THR A 97 6.84 1.92 -19.87
CA THR A 97 6.17 1.35 -21.05
C THR A 97 4.71 0.98 -20.74
N GLU A 98 3.95 0.54 -21.74
CA GLU A 98 2.60 0.01 -21.53
C GLU A 98 2.60 -1.27 -20.70
N ASP A 99 3.57 -2.15 -20.93
CA ASP A 99 3.70 -3.39 -20.15
C ASP A 99 3.90 -3.12 -18.66
N ILE A 100 4.66 -2.08 -18.32
CA ILE A 100 4.84 -1.63 -16.94
C ILE A 100 3.53 -1.20 -16.29
N THR A 101 2.64 -0.60 -17.05
CA THR A 101 1.31 -0.18 -16.56
C THR A 101 0.50 -1.40 -16.11
N LEU A 102 0.44 -2.44 -16.95
CA LEU A 102 -0.26 -3.69 -16.64
C LEU A 102 0.38 -4.42 -15.45
N GLU A 103 1.71 -4.49 -15.45
CA GLU A 103 2.46 -5.13 -14.37
C GLU A 103 2.26 -4.40 -13.02
N ALA A 104 2.19 -3.07 -13.04
CA ALA A 104 1.88 -2.28 -11.86
C ALA A 104 0.47 -2.52 -11.33
N GLU A 105 -0.52 -2.65 -12.23
CA GLU A 105 -1.88 -3.02 -11.84
C GLU A 105 -1.92 -4.40 -11.18
N ASP A 106 -1.20 -5.39 -11.74
CA ASP A 106 -1.17 -6.75 -11.19
C ASP A 106 -0.48 -6.78 -9.82
N HIS A 107 0.65 -6.09 -9.66
CA HIS A 107 1.32 -5.98 -8.38
C HIS A 107 0.47 -5.27 -7.31
N ALA A 108 -0.26 -4.24 -7.71
CA ALA A 108 -1.16 -3.54 -6.80
C ALA A 108 -2.36 -4.43 -6.42
N ARG A 109 -2.97 -5.16 -7.36
CA ARG A 109 -4.06 -6.12 -7.07
C ARG A 109 -3.57 -7.23 -6.14
N GLU A 110 -2.38 -7.80 -6.39
CA GLU A 110 -1.79 -8.82 -5.52
C GLU A 110 -1.62 -8.31 -4.09
N ALA A 111 -1.08 -7.09 -3.91
CA ALA A 111 -0.88 -6.50 -2.60
C ALA A 111 -2.20 -6.24 -1.86
N LEU A 112 -3.25 -5.84 -2.58
CA LEU A 112 -4.56 -5.52 -2.00
C LEU A 112 -5.45 -6.75 -1.80
N GLN A 113 -5.06 -7.93 -2.30
CA GLN A 113 -5.81 -9.17 -2.11
C GLN A 113 -6.00 -9.49 -0.61
N THR A 114 -5.03 -9.16 0.21
CA THR A 114 -5.13 -9.33 1.67
C THR A 114 -6.32 -8.61 2.29
N LEU A 115 -6.76 -7.47 1.73
CA LEU A 115 -7.94 -6.74 2.22
C LEU A 115 -9.24 -7.48 1.88
N ILE A 116 -9.27 -8.21 0.76
CA ILE A 116 -10.40 -9.07 0.40
C ILE A 116 -10.43 -10.28 1.34
N ASP A 117 -9.29 -10.92 1.57
CA ASP A 117 -9.16 -12.12 2.40
C ASP A 117 -9.53 -11.83 3.86
N GLN A 118 -9.23 -10.63 4.34
CA GLN A 118 -9.64 -10.13 5.67
C GLN A 118 -11.10 -9.66 5.73
N GLY A 119 -11.81 -9.63 4.59
CA GLY A 119 -13.19 -9.19 4.51
C GLY A 119 -13.42 -7.68 4.65
N ALA A 120 -12.36 -6.87 4.50
CA ALA A 120 -12.44 -5.41 4.52
C ALA A 120 -13.15 -4.85 3.27
N CYS A 121 -13.06 -5.56 2.15
CA CYS A 121 -13.80 -5.31 0.92
C CYS A 121 -14.10 -6.63 0.21
N VAL A 122 -14.92 -6.60 -0.84
CA VAL A 122 -15.26 -7.80 -1.65
C VAL A 122 -14.64 -7.74 -3.05
N ARG A 123 -14.25 -6.55 -3.50
CA ARG A 123 -13.63 -6.35 -4.80
C ARG A 123 -12.71 -5.15 -4.76
N VAL A 124 -11.61 -5.27 -5.49
CA VAL A 124 -10.63 -4.21 -5.72
C VAL A 124 -10.48 -4.00 -7.21
N ASP A 125 -10.73 -2.78 -7.68
CA ASP A 125 -10.43 -2.35 -9.03
C ASP A 125 -9.18 -1.46 -8.99
N VAL A 126 -8.21 -1.76 -9.83
CA VAL A 126 -6.96 -1.01 -9.97
C VAL A 126 -6.79 -0.63 -11.42
N THR A 127 -6.53 0.64 -11.67
CA THR A 127 -6.19 1.17 -12.98
C THR A 127 -4.93 2.00 -12.88
N ALA A 128 -3.96 1.73 -13.75
CA ALA A 128 -2.72 2.48 -13.83
C ALA A 128 -2.73 3.41 -15.05
N VAL A 129 -2.41 4.67 -14.83
CA VAL A 129 -2.32 5.68 -15.88
C VAL A 129 -0.91 6.25 -15.91
N ARG A 130 -0.23 6.09 -17.05
CA ARG A 130 1.10 6.65 -17.24
C ARG A 130 1.01 8.07 -17.79
N THR A 131 1.85 8.94 -17.27
CA THR A 131 2.09 10.29 -17.79
C THR A 131 3.56 10.40 -18.20
N PRO A 132 3.93 9.99 -19.43
CA PRO A 132 5.34 9.90 -19.86
C PRO A 132 6.07 11.22 -19.77
N GLU A 133 5.37 12.35 -20.04
CA GLU A 133 5.93 13.71 -20.00
C GLU A 133 6.42 14.11 -18.60
N ARG A 134 5.88 13.45 -17.56
CA ARG A 134 6.23 13.68 -16.16
C ARG A 134 6.97 12.51 -15.53
N ALA A 135 7.34 11.49 -16.33
CA ALA A 135 7.90 10.24 -15.84
C ALA A 135 7.13 9.69 -14.62
N ARG A 136 5.79 9.71 -14.69
CA ARG A 136 4.90 9.43 -13.56
C ARG A 136 3.90 8.35 -13.93
N LEU A 137 3.66 7.45 -12.98
CA LEU A 137 2.59 6.47 -13.01
C LEU A 137 1.59 6.79 -11.88
N ASP A 138 0.34 6.97 -12.23
CA ASP A 138 -0.75 7.14 -11.28
C ASP A 138 -1.52 5.82 -11.16
N LEU A 139 -1.80 5.38 -9.94
CA LEU A 139 -2.64 4.23 -9.64
C LEU A 139 -3.96 4.72 -9.06
N ASP A 140 -5.05 4.48 -9.77
CA ASP A 140 -6.40 4.71 -9.31
C ASP A 140 -6.97 3.42 -8.73
N ILE A 141 -7.37 3.46 -7.45
CA ILE A 141 -7.81 2.30 -6.69
C ILE A 141 -9.21 2.54 -6.17
N ALA A 142 -10.09 1.58 -6.43
CA ALA A 142 -11.45 1.57 -5.89
C ALA A 142 -11.72 0.23 -5.18
N LEU A 143 -12.15 0.31 -3.93
CA LEU A 143 -12.57 -0.83 -3.13
C LEU A 143 -14.08 -0.82 -2.97
N TYR A 144 -14.70 -1.98 -3.07
CA TYR A 144 -16.16 -2.13 -3.05
C TYR A 144 -16.62 -3.01 -1.89
N GLY A 145 -17.68 -2.57 -1.23
CA GLY A 145 -18.36 -3.31 -0.18
C GLY A 145 -19.31 -4.40 -0.73
N ARG A 146 -19.91 -5.17 0.17
CA ARG A 146 -20.84 -6.27 -0.17
C ARG A 146 -22.10 -5.81 -0.90
N ASP A 147 -22.48 -4.56 -0.72
CA ASP A 147 -23.61 -3.91 -1.39
C ASP A 147 -23.26 -3.40 -2.78
N GLY A 148 -22.01 -3.56 -3.22
CA GLY A 148 -21.50 -3.06 -4.49
C GLY A 148 -21.17 -1.57 -4.49
N SER A 149 -21.33 -0.86 -3.36
CA SER A 149 -20.91 0.53 -3.24
C SER A 149 -19.40 0.65 -3.10
N ALA A 150 -18.83 1.74 -3.61
CA ALA A 150 -17.42 2.06 -3.39
C ALA A 150 -17.24 2.52 -1.93
N VAL A 151 -16.45 1.77 -1.16
CA VAL A 151 -16.14 2.07 0.25
C VAL A 151 -14.83 2.85 0.40
N CYS A 152 -13.97 2.81 -0.61
CA CYS A 152 -12.75 3.61 -0.67
C CYS A 152 -12.40 3.87 -2.12
N GLN A 153 -12.04 5.12 -2.43
CA GLN A 153 -11.48 5.51 -3.72
C GLN A 153 -10.29 6.41 -3.48
N GLN A 154 -9.14 6.05 -4.04
CA GLN A 154 -7.91 6.80 -3.89
C GLN A 154 -7.07 6.76 -5.16
N SER A 155 -6.40 7.88 -5.43
CA SER A 155 -5.43 8.02 -6.51
C SER A 155 -4.04 8.18 -5.89
N PHE A 156 -3.11 7.32 -6.27
CA PHE A 156 -1.74 7.35 -5.78
C PHE A 156 -0.80 7.66 -6.93
N ALA A 157 0.02 8.69 -6.76
CA ALA A 157 1.15 8.94 -7.64
C ALA A 157 2.33 8.06 -7.21
N VAL A 158 2.71 7.12 -8.05
CA VAL A 158 3.99 6.42 -7.90
C VAL A 158 5.07 7.30 -8.52
N LEU A 159 5.92 7.87 -7.67
CA LEU A 159 7.00 8.73 -8.14
C LEU A 159 8.06 7.89 -8.84
N TRP A 160 8.06 7.98 -10.19
CA TRP A 160 9.12 7.47 -11.05
C TRP A 160 10.30 8.45 -11.16
N ASP A 161 10.06 9.71 -10.76
CA ASP A 161 10.96 10.83 -10.93
C ASP A 161 12.27 10.78 -10.11
N GLN A 162 12.36 9.97 -9.10
CA GLN A 162 13.57 9.94 -8.25
C GLN A 162 14.77 9.24 -8.89
N MET A 163 14.62 8.67 -10.09
CA MET A 163 15.65 7.84 -10.70
C MET A 163 16.36 8.48 -11.90
N ASN A 164 15.82 9.57 -12.45
CA ASN A 164 16.47 10.31 -13.54
C ASN A 164 17.36 11.46 -13.05
N ALA A 165 17.61 11.58 -11.75
CA ALA A 165 18.40 12.66 -11.15
C ALA A 165 19.80 12.20 -10.67
N LEU A 166 20.38 11.15 -11.30
CA LEU A 166 21.79 10.76 -11.12
C LEU A 166 22.46 10.63 -12.46
#